data_d47fb0a41a6792b99404ab8ea658fe65
#
_entry.id   d47fb0a41a6792b99404ab8ea658fe65
#
_cell.length_a   1.000
_cell.length_b   1.000
_cell.length_c   1.000
_cell.angle_alpha   90.00
_cell.angle_beta   90.00
_cell.angle_gamma   90.00
#
_symmetry.space_group_name_H-M   'P 1'
#
loop_
_entity.id
_entity.type
_entity.pdbx_description
1 polymer ?
#
loop_
_entity_poly.entity_id
_entity_poly.type
_entity_poly.pdbx_seq_one_letter_code
_entity_poly.pdbx_strand_id
1 'polypeptide(L)'
;PGNIVVSRIGDGVTPLSSSIRVELVEYTTAGIPTGVVATLPFVSSGPGNRACTNNATSTTEGIVTMSYDGRYLVHVGYDAPEGIASVPNSTSDYNRTIARIDASGTVNTSTSFSSNPTDGIAYGRSNIRAAYSLDGTQFWASGVSGGVLPYTNTGGVRYIGFGNDNIPGTQISTTVTNTRSISVFNDQLYISSAAFPYRIATVGTGTPTTSGQTITNLPANIPTSTTQPNAFIFFDRDPTISGVDLL
;
A
#
# COMPACT_ATOMS: atom_id res chain seq x y z
N PRO A 1 20.85 -2.08 -16.16
CA PRO A 1 20.61 -1.79 -14.76
C PRO A 1 19.79 -0.50 -14.71
N GLY A 2 18.58 -0.59 -14.13
CA GLY A 2 17.66 0.53 -14.06
C GLY A 2 18.00 1.46 -12.89
N ASN A 3 17.44 2.66 -12.92
CA ASN A 3 17.47 3.60 -11.82
C ASN A 3 16.52 3.14 -10.69
N ILE A 4 16.65 3.76 -9.53
CA ILE A 4 15.81 3.50 -8.36
C ILE A 4 14.80 4.63 -8.24
N VAL A 5 13.53 4.30 -8.05
CA VAL A 5 12.49 5.30 -7.75
C VAL A 5 12.15 5.25 -6.26
N VAL A 6 12.14 6.42 -5.65
CA VAL A 6 11.87 6.60 -4.21
C VAL A 6 10.68 7.55 -4.04
N SER A 7 9.76 7.23 -3.14
CA SER A 7 8.75 8.19 -2.72
C SER A 7 9.36 9.25 -1.80
N ARG A 8 9.20 10.51 -2.18
CA ARG A 8 9.52 11.68 -1.36
C ARG A 8 8.22 12.26 -0.83
N ILE A 9 8.10 12.35 0.48
CA ILE A 9 6.95 12.97 1.12
C ILE A 9 7.21 14.47 1.21
N GLY A 10 6.36 15.25 0.54
CA GLY A 10 6.52 16.71 0.39
C GLY A 10 7.48 17.10 -0.73
N ASP A 11 7.64 18.40 -0.90
CA ASP A 11 8.49 19.04 -1.92
C ASP A 11 9.93 19.32 -1.44
N GLY A 12 10.24 18.94 -0.20
CA GLY A 12 11.53 19.22 0.44
C GLY A 12 11.67 20.64 1.01
N VAL A 13 10.62 21.47 0.91
CA VAL A 13 10.61 22.88 1.38
C VAL A 13 9.50 23.10 2.41
N THR A 14 8.29 22.59 2.15
CA THR A 14 7.14 22.75 3.03
C THR A 14 7.29 21.90 4.30
N PRO A 15 7.11 22.47 5.51
CA PRO A 15 7.20 21.72 6.76
C PRO A 15 6.22 20.54 6.83
N LEU A 16 6.69 19.41 7.30
CA LEU A 16 5.90 18.17 7.46
C LEU A 16 5.02 18.28 8.72
N SER A 17 3.73 18.58 8.58
CA SER A 17 2.81 18.72 9.72
C SER A 17 1.48 17.98 9.60
N SER A 18 1.08 17.56 8.40
CA SER A 18 -0.26 17.04 8.12
C SER A 18 -0.25 16.19 6.84
N SER A 19 -1.39 16.06 6.14
CA SER A 19 -1.39 15.48 4.79
C SER A 19 -0.56 16.34 3.85
N ILE A 20 0.27 15.69 3.05
CA ILE A 20 1.20 16.39 2.16
C ILE A 20 1.35 15.61 0.85
N ARG A 21 1.69 16.33 -0.22
CA ARG A 21 1.97 15.76 -1.54
C ARG A 21 3.07 14.70 -1.49
N VAL A 22 3.03 13.82 -2.46
CA VAL A 22 4.04 12.78 -2.68
C VAL A 22 4.65 12.98 -4.06
N GLU A 23 5.96 12.91 -4.13
CA GLU A 23 6.70 12.91 -5.38
C GLU A 23 7.49 11.61 -5.52
N LEU A 24 7.50 11.06 -6.71
CA LEU A 24 8.37 9.95 -7.06
C LEU A 24 9.65 10.52 -7.68
N VAL A 25 10.77 10.30 -7.02
CA VAL A 25 12.08 10.83 -7.43
C VAL A 25 12.95 9.67 -7.88
N GLU A 26 13.52 9.81 -9.07
CA GLU A 26 14.41 8.83 -9.62
C GLU A 26 15.87 9.12 -9.23
N TYR A 27 16.61 8.07 -8.94
CA TYR A 27 18.02 8.09 -8.63
C TYR A 27 18.77 7.07 -9.49
N THR A 28 19.96 7.42 -9.89
CA THR A 28 20.91 6.45 -10.46
C THR A 28 21.30 5.41 -9.39
N THR A 29 21.88 4.29 -9.80
CA THR A 29 22.45 3.30 -8.87
C THR A 29 23.64 3.84 -8.05
N ALA A 30 24.19 4.99 -8.42
CA ALA A 30 25.21 5.72 -7.66
C ALA A 30 24.60 6.71 -6.63
N GLY A 31 23.25 6.75 -6.49
CA GLY A 31 22.56 7.63 -5.56
C GLY A 31 22.41 9.08 -6.03
N ILE A 32 22.66 9.37 -7.31
CA ILE A 32 22.53 10.71 -7.88
C ILE A 32 21.07 10.89 -8.34
N PRO A 33 20.33 11.92 -7.86
CA PRO A 33 18.97 12.19 -8.32
C PRO A 33 18.98 12.62 -9.79
N THR A 34 18.08 12.03 -10.59
CA THR A 34 17.87 12.40 -11.99
C THR A 34 16.69 13.34 -12.17
N GLY A 35 15.78 13.39 -11.20
CA GLY A 35 14.64 14.29 -11.19
C GLY A 35 13.38 13.69 -10.61
N VAL A 36 12.30 14.48 -10.58
CA VAL A 36 10.97 14.04 -10.23
C VAL A 36 10.35 13.38 -11.47
N VAL A 37 9.99 12.10 -11.37
CA VAL A 37 9.34 11.35 -12.46
C VAL A 37 7.84 11.47 -12.43
N ALA A 38 7.25 11.66 -11.23
CA ALA A 38 5.83 11.92 -11.08
C ALA A 38 5.54 12.68 -9.77
N THR A 39 4.59 13.60 -9.82
CA THR A 39 3.96 14.21 -8.64
C THR A 39 2.55 13.64 -8.55
N LEU A 40 2.21 13.01 -7.42
CA LEU A 40 0.87 12.49 -7.21
C LEU A 40 -0.12 13.65 -7.02
N PRO A 41 -1.38 13.53 -7.48
CA PRO A 41 -2.38 14.56 -7.27
C PRO A 41 -2.56 14.85 -5.78
N PHE A 42 -2.54 16.12 -5.39
CA PHE A 42 -2.78 16.58 -4.02
C PHE A 42 -4.07 17.43 -3.90
N VAL A 43 -4.82 17.50 -4.99
CA VAL A 43 -6.18 18.07 -5.07
C VAL A 43 -7.03 17.10 -5.87
N SER A 44 -8.18 16.74 -5.33
CA SER A 44 -9.15 15.91 -6.03
C SER A 44 -9.93 16.74 -7.03
N SER A 45 -10.05 16.28 -8.28
CA SER A 45 -10.90 16.91 -9.30
C SER A 45 -12.13 16.05 -9.67
N GLY A 46 -12.46 15.07 -8.83
CA GLY A 46 -13.61 14.20 -8.98
C GLY A 46 -13.26 12.73 -9.23
N PRO A 47 -14.28 11.90 -9.53
CA PRO A 47 -14.05 10.49 -9.87
C PRO A 47 -13.03 10.36 -11.01
N GLY A 48 -12.08 9.45 -10.85
CA GLY A 48 -11.03 9.22 -11.85
C GLY A 48 -9.77 10.07 -11.71
N ASN A 49 -9.78 11.12 -10.87
CA ASN A 49 -8.58 11.91 -10.53
C ASN A 49 -8.66 12.37 -9.07
N ARG A 50 -8.43 11.45 -8.17
CA ARG A 50 -8.44 11.69 -6.73
C ARG A 50 -7.09 12.16 -6.23
N ALA A 51 -7.10 12.92 -5.14
CA ALA A 51 -5.86 13.20 -4.42
C ALA A 51 -5.24 11.89 -3.88
N CYS A 52 -3.92 11.88 -3.77
CA CYS A 52 -3.16 10.79 -3.19
C CYS A 52 -2.04 11.37 -2.32
N THR A 53 -2.43 11.98 -1.19
CA THR A 53 -1.51 12.55 -0.21
C THR A 53 -1.15 11.52 0.85
N ASN A 54 -0.03 11.69 1.54
CA ASN A 54 0.35 10.88 2.70
C ASN A 54 0.35 11.69 3.99
N ASN A 55 0.26 10.98 5.12
CA ASN A 55 0.46 11.59 6.42
C ASN A 55 1.94 11.81 6.68
N ALA A 56 2.35 13.07 6.71
CA ALA A 56 3.75 13.47 6.81
C ALA A 56 4.48 12.97 8.07
N THR A 57 3.75 12.65 9.13
CA THR A 57 4.32 12.15 10.39
C THR A 57 4.32 10.61 10.49
N SER A 58 3.78 9.92 9.49
CA SER A 58 3.74 8.46 9.49
C SER A 58 5.10 7.87 9.13
N THR A 59 5.50 6.85 9.88
CA THR A 59 6.71 6.05 9.59
C THR A 59 6.37 4.72 8.91
N THR A 60 5.11 4.49 8.55
CA THR A 60 4.62 3.20 8.02
C THR A 60 3.84 3.33 6.72
N GLU A 61 3.79 4.52 6.14
CA GLU A 61 3.21 4.82 4.84
C GLU A 61 4.30 5.09 3.79
N GLY A 62 3.90 5.35 2.55
CA GLY A 62 4.82 5.76 1.50
C GLY A 62 5.55 4.62 0.79
N ILE A 63 5.13 3.38 1.00
CA ILE A 63 5.72 2.23 0.31
C ILE A 63 5.32 2.29 -1.17
N VAL A 64 6.33 2.33 -2.05
CA VAL A 64 6.17 2.18 -3.50
C VAL A 64 6.43 0.72 -3.84
N THR A 65 5.56 0.14 -4.66
CA THR A 65 5.75 -1.19 -5.23
C THR A 65 5.79 -1.10 -6.75
N MET A 66 6.38 -2.08 -7.39
CA MET A 66 6.31 -2.26 -8.84
C MET A 66 5.35 -3.43 -9.13
N SER A 67 4.50 -3.30 -10.14
CA SER A 67 3.65 -4.42 -10.59
C SER A 67 4.53 -5.62 -10.98
N TYR A 68 3.98 -6.83 -10.85
CA TYR A 68 4.70 -8.07 -11.12
C TYR A 68 5.28 -8.12 -12.54
N ASP A 69 4.54 -7.59 -13.51
CA ASP A 69 4.96 -7.48 -14.90
C ASP A 69 5.93 -6.31 -15.19
N GLY A 70 6.28 -5.51 -14.17
CA GLY A 70 7.24 -4.40 -14.24
C GLY A 70 6.75 -3.14 -14.98
N ARG A 71 5.47 -3.05 -15.37
CA ARG A 71 4.96 -1.93 -16.18
C ARG A 71 4.51 -0.72 -15.39
N TYR A 72 4.17 -0.90 -14.12
CA TYR A 72 3.59 0.16 -13.30
C TYR A 72 4.25 0.26 -11.93
N LEU A 73 4.45 1.48 -11.47
CA LEU A 73 4.62 1.75 -10.05
C LEU A 73 3.25 1.93 -9.40
N VAL A 74 3.11 1.47 -8.16
CA VAL A 74 1.89 1.57 -7.37
C VAL A 74 2.21 2.25 -6.05
N HIS A 75 1.41 3.24 -5.69
CA HIS A 75 1.48 3.95 -4.43
C HIS A 75 0.09 4.09 -3.81
N VAL A 76 0.01 4.32 -2.51
CA VAL A 76 -1.25 4.53 -1.80
C VAL A 76 -1.23 5.80 -0.96
N GLY A 77 -2.39 6.41 -0.80
CA GLY A 77 -2.53 7.63 -0.02
C GLY A 77 -3.99 7.92 0.33
N TYR A 78 -4.27 9.18 0.63
CA TYR A 78 -5.58 9.69 1.02
C TYR A 78 -6.11 10.65 -0.04
N ASP A 79 -7.40 10.51 -0.36
CA ASP A 79 -8.15 11.47 -1.18
C ASP A 79 -8.43 12.74 -0.36
N ALA A 80 -7.37 13.39 0.07
CA ALA A 80 -7.40 14.56 0.93
C ALA A 80 -6.48 15.66 0.37
N PRO A 81 -6.87 16.94 0.47
CA PRO A 81 -5.96 18.04 0.14
C PRO A 81 -4.78 18.07 1.13
N GLU A 82 -3.75 18.83 0.79
CA GLU A 82 -2.65 19.12 1.73
C GLU A 82 -3.16 19.88 2.95
N GLY A 83 -2.50 19.71 4.08
CA GLY A 83 -2.79 20.47 5.30
C GLY A 83 -3.81 19.82 6.25
N ILE A 84 -4.35 18.65 5.95
CA ILE A 84 -5.29 17.97 6.85
C ILE A 84 -4.52 17.32 8.00
N ALA A 85 -4.74 17.83 9.21
CA ALA A 85 -4.14 17.28 10.41
C ALA A 85 -4.62 15.84 10.66
N SER A 86 -3.70 14.93 10.99
CA SER A 86 -4.01 13.53 11.28
C SER A 86 -4.91 12.87 10.23
N VAL A 87 -4.61 13.06 8.95
CA VAL A 87 -5.45 12.62 7.82
C VAL A 87 -5.97 11.19 7.93
N PRO A 88 -5.21 10.19 8.44
CA PRO A 88 -5.73 8.84 8.61
C PRO A 88 -6.93 8.75 9.54
N ASN A 89 -6.95 9.58 10.58
CA ASN A 89 -7.97 9.60 11.64
C ASN A 89 -8.96 10.77 11.53
N SER A 90 -8.99 11.45 10.38
CA SER A 90 -9.90 12.56 10.15
C SER A 90 -11.36 12.14 10.21
N THR A 91 -12.21 12.98 10.81
CA THR A 91 -13.68 12.79 10.85
C THR A 91 -14.34 12.97 9.48
N SER A 92 -13.63 13.51 8.50
CA SER A 92 -14.10 13.58 7.11
C SER A 92 -14.04 12.25 6.39
N ASP A 93 -13.45 11.21 7.03
CA ASP A 93 -13.39 9.83 6.50
C ASP A 93 -12.90 9.79 5.03
N TYR A 94 -11.80 10.48 4.73
CA TYR A 94 -11.22 10.55 3.39
C TYR A 94 -10.98 9.16 2.81
N ASN A 95 -11.32 8.95 1.54
CA ASN A 95 -11.07 7.71 0.83
C ASN A 95 -9.56 7.37 0.79
N ARG A 96 -9.26 6.08 0.61
CA ARG A 96 -7.89 5.60 0.44
C ARG A 96 -7.65 5.36 -1.04
N THR A 97 -6.83 6.20 -1.63
CA THR A 97 -6.54 6.22 -3.08
C THR A 97 -5.39 5.28 -3.41
N ILE A 98 -5.50 4.60 -4.54
CA ILE A 98 -4.39 3.90 -5.19
C ILE A 98 -3.97 4.71 -6.40
N ALA A 99 -2.71 5.10 -6.44
CA ALA A 99 -2.07 5.70 -7.60
C ALA A 99 -1.34 4.62 -8.39
N ARG A 100 -1.64 4.51 -9.67
CA ARG A 100 -0.93 3.71 -10.66
C ARG A 100 -0.16 4.63 -11.59
N ILE A 101 1.15 4.41 -11.71
CA ILE A 101 2.05 5.26 -12.49
C ILE A 101 2.68 4.40 -13.57
N ASP A 102 2.56 4.78 -14.83
CA ASP A 102 3.16 4.07 -15.96
C ASP A 102 4.61 4.52 -16.25
N ALA A 103 5.25 3.86 -17.19
CA ALA A 103 6.63 4.13 -17.57
C ALA A 103 6.87 5.53 -18.15
N SER A 104 5.80 6.24 -18.56
CA SER A 104 5.88 7.65 -19.01
C SER A 104 5.79 8.65 -17.86
N GLY A 105 5.54 8.19 -16.64
CA GLY A 105 5.25 9.02 -15.47
C GLY A 105 3.78 9.47 -15.38
N THR A 106 2.90 8.95 -16.24
CA THR A 106 1.46 9.26 -16.18
C THR A 106 0.83 8.64 -14.95
N VAL A 107 0.21 9.47 -14.12
CA VAL A 107 -0.44 9.08 -12.88
C VAL A 107 -1.93 8.87 -13.11
N ASN A 108 -2.46 7.73 -12.67
CA ASN A 108 -3.89 7.45 -12.63
C ASN A 108 -4.32 7.15 -11.19
N THR A 109 -5.30 7.91 -10.69
CA THR A 109 -5.85 7.80 -9.33
C THR A 109 -7.35 7.52 -9.33
N SER A 110 -7.83 6.80 -10.36
CA SER A 110 -9.25 6.43 -10.50
C SER A 110 -9.71 5.31 -9.57
N THR A 111 -8.79 4.71 -8.81
CA THR A 111 -9.12 3.61 -7.90
C THR A 111 -9.06 4.08 -6.46
N SER A 112 -10.15 3.91 -5.71
CA SER A 112 -10.16 4.26 -4.29
C SER A 112 -11.05 3.35 -3.46
N PHE A 113 -10.61 3.10 -2.22
CA PHE A 113 -11.43 2.49 -1.18
C PHE A 113 -12.24 3.55 -0.45
N SER A 114 -13.52 3.30 -0.25
CA SER A 114 -14.35 4.06 0.69
C SER A 114 -13.88 3.85 2.12
N SER A 115 -13.94 4.90 2.92
CA SER A 115 -13.63 4.87 4.36
C SER A 115 -14.75 5.39 5.22
N ASN A 116 -15.90 5.71 4.64
CA ASN A 116 -17.05 6.21 5.36
C ASN A 116 -18.10 5.10 5.60
N PRO A 117 -18.92 5.20 6.67
CA PRO A 117 -19.91 4.18 6.98
C PRO A 117 -21.03 4.01 5.95
N THR A 118 -21.30 5.01 5.12
CA THR A 118 -22.38 4.97 4.13
C THR A 118 -22.06 4.05 2.96
N ASP A 119 -20.82 4.13 2.44
CA ASP A 119 -20.39 3.40 1.24
C ASP A 119 -19.61 2.13 1.59
N GLY A 120 -19.48 1.86 2.89
CA GLY A 120 -18.65 0.78 3.44
C GLY A 120 -17.25 1.25 3.80
N ILE A 121 -16.60 0.52 4.72
CA ILE A 121 -15.38 1.00 5.36
C ILE A 121 -14.19 0.11 5.00
N ALA A 122 -13.16 0.72 4.42
CA ALA A 122 -11.84 0.14 4.27
C ALA A 122 -10.81 1.05 4.97
N TYR A 123 -9.98 0.48 5.85
CA TYR A 123 -8.95 1.21 6.59
C TYR A 123 -9.50 2.44 7.35
N GLY A 124 -10.74 2.32 7.83
CA GLY A 124 -11.47 3.44 8.44
C GLY A 124 -10.72 4.03 9.62
N ARG A 125 -10.55 5.34 9.60
CA ARG A 125 -9.82 6.14 10.59
C ARG A 125 -8.45 5.57 10.96
N SER A 126 -7.76 5.01 9.98
CA SER A 126 -6.40 4.50 10.14
C SER A 126 -5.67 4.43 8.81
N ASN A 127 -4.45 3.86 8.82
CA ASN A 127 -3.53 3.94 7.71
C ASN A 127 -3.76 2.87 6.64
N ILE A 128 -3.85 3.29 5.37
CA ILE A 128 -3.44 2.47 4.23
C ILE A 128 -1.93 2.58 4.08
N ARG A 129 -1.21 1.49 3.75
CA ARG A 129 0.25 1.47 3.81
C ARG A 129 0.94 1.10 2.52
N ALA A 130 0.45 0.09 1.83
CA ALA A 130 0.98 -0.36 0.55
C ALA A 130 -0.12 -0.96 -0.32
N ALA A 131 0.13 -1.04 -1.63
CA ALA A 131 -0.63 -1.86 -2.54
C ALA A 131 0.30 -2.55 -3.52
N TYR A 132 -0.14 -3.65 -4.09
CA TYR A 132 0.57 -4.43 -5.09
C TYR A 132 -0.37 -4.82 -6.22
N SER A 133 0.15 -4.96 -7.42
CA SER A 133 -0.60 -5.35 -8.62
C SER A 133 0.19 -6.38 -9.44
N LEU A 134 -0.51 -7.23 -10.17
CA LEU A 134 0.14 -8.11 -11.14
C LEU A 134 0.46 -7.36 -12.45
N ASP A 135 -0.49 -6.57 -12.94
CA ASP A 135 -0.43 -5.98 -14.29
C ASP A 135 -1.10 -4.60 -14.40
N GLY A 136 -1.44 -3.99 -13.26
CA GLY A 136 -2.11 -2.70 -13.19
C GLY A 136 -3.63 -2.74 -13.36
N THR A 137 -4.26 -3.93 -13.51
CA THR A 137 -5.72 -4.06 -13.67
C THR A 137 -6.43 -4.40 -12.36
N GLN A 138 -5.72 -4.78 -11.33
CA GLN A 138 -6.22 -5.08 -10.00
C GLN A 138 -5.16 -4.81 -8.93
N PHE A 139 -5.63 -4.65 -7.68
CA PHE A 139 -4.73 -4.34 -6.57
C PHE A 139 -5.10 -5.13 -5.32
N TRP A 140 -4.08 -5.57 -4.60
CA TRP A 140 -4.14 -5.99 -3.20
C TRP A 140 -3.50 -4.91 -2.37
N ALA A 141 -4.24 -4.36 -1.40
CA ALA A 141 -3.75 -3.33 -0.52
C ALA A 141 -3.64 -3.82 0.92
N SER A 142 -2.75 -3.22 1.67
CA SER A 142 -2.49 -3.50 3.08
C SER A 142 -2.65 -2.25 3.93
N GLY A 143 -2.99 -2.45 5.20
CA GLY A 143 -3.16 -1.34 6.13
C GLY A 143 -3.72 -1.80 7.47
N VAL A 144 -4.24 -0.86 8.25
CA VAL A 144 -4.75 -1.08 9.59
C VAL A 144 -6.14 -0.45 9.77
N SER A 145 -6.90 -0.92 10.73
CA SER A 145 -8.21 -0.39 11.12
C SER A 145 -8.12 0.55 12.31
N GLY A 146 -9.07 1.46 12.42
CA GLY A 146 -9.29 2.24 13.63
C GLY A 146 -9.69 1.38 14.83
N GLY A 147 -9.56 1.95 16.01
CA GLY A 147 -9.80 1.26 17.30
C GLY A 147 -11.22 1.37 17.82
N VAL A 148 -12.10 2.13 17.19
CA VAL A 148 -13.48 2.39 17.65
C VAL A 148 -14.50 2.03 16.58
N LEU A 149 -15.69 1.58 16.98
CA LEU A 149 -16.80 1.29 16.05
C LEU A 149 -17.25 2.57 15.31
N PRO A 150 -17.65 2.45 14.03
CA PRO A 150 -17.72 1.24 13.20
C PRO A 150 -16.40 0.88 12.47
N TYR A 151 -15.30 1.53 12.79
CA TYR A 151 -14.03 1.45 12.05
C TYR A 151 -13.13 0.26 12.42
N THR A 152 -13.53 -0.51 13.44
CA THR A 152 -12.80 -1.73 13.88
C THR A 152 -12.86 -2.83 12.81
N ASN A 153 -11.79 -3.62 12.72
CA ASN A 153 -11.68 -4.78 11.81
C ASN A 153 -11.80 -4.44 10.31
N THR A 154 -11.61 -3.20 9.92
CA THR A 154 -11.72 -2.74 8.53
C THR A 154 -10.39 -2.73 7.77
N GLY A 155 -9.29 -3.07 8.44
CA GLY A 155 -7.93 -3.13 7.91
C GLY A 155 -7.56 -4.49 7.32
N GLY A 156 -6.25 -4.79 7.29
CA GLY A 156 -5.70 -6.03 6.74
C GLY A 156 -5.54 -5.98 5.23
N VAL A 157 -5.67 -7.14 4.59
CA VAL A 157 -5.54 -7.25 3.13
C VAL A 157 -6.90 -7.05 2.48
N ARG A 158 -6.93 -6.14 1.48
CA ARG A 158 -8.13 -5.89 0.65
C ARG A 158 -7.79 -5.97 -0.83
N TYR A 159 -8.75 -6.46 -1.61
CA TYR A 159 -8.70 -6.52 -3.07
C TYR A 159 -9.64 -5.49 -3.68
N ILE A 160 -9.21 -4.87 -4.79
CA ILE A 160 -10.02 -3.97 -5.60
C ILE A 160 -9.57 -4.02 -7.07
N GLY A 161 -10.51 -3.99 -8.01
CA GLY A 161 -10.21 -3.85 -9.44
C GLY A 161 -9.85 -2.40 -9.79
N PHE A 162 -9.03 -2.22 -10.82
CA PHE A 162 -8.69 -0.90 -11.37
C PHE A 162 -9.94 -0.13 -11.81
N GLY A 163 -9.98 1.16 -11.52
CA GLY A 163 -11.09 2.05 -11.85
C GLY A 163 -12.31 1.93 -10.93
N ASN A 164 -12.33 0.98 -9.99
CA ASN A 164 -13.35 0.97 -8.94
C ASN A 164 -13.08 2.08 -7.94
N ASP A 165 -14.09 2.90 -7.73
CA ASP A 165 -13.99 4.12 -6.96
C ASP A 165 -15.03 4.18 -5.85
N ASN A 166 -14.62 4.65 -4.68
CA ASN A 166 -15.47 4.83 -3.51
C ASN A 166 -16.23 3.56 -3.07
N ILE A 167 -15.56 2.40 -3.09
CA ILE A 167 -16.11 1.13 -2.61
C ILE A 167 -15.20 0.52 -1.54
N PRO A 168 -15.70 -0.32 -0.61
CA PRO A 168 -14.88 -0.91 0.45
C PRO A 168 -13.89 -1.97 -0.08
N GLY A 169 -14.03 -2.41 -1.35
CA GLY A 169 -13.32 -3.56 -1.88
C GLY A 169 -13.62 -4.86 -1.11
N THR A 170 -12.99 -5.94 -1.50
CA THR A 170 -13.12 -7.24 -0.82
C THR A 170 -12.07 -7.36 0.29
N GLN A 171 -12.49 -7.48 1.54
CA GLN A 171 -11.58 -7.83 2.64
C GLN A 171 -11.24 -9.32 2.56
N ILE A 172 -9.97 -9.60 2.25
CA ILE A 172 -9.50 -10.97 1.95
C ILE A 172 -9.47 -11.83 3.22
N SER A 173 -9.02 -11.24 4.33
CA SER A 173 -9.00 -11.92 5.64
C SER A 173 -9.33 -10.93 6.75
N THR A 174 -10.03 -11.42 7.77
CA THR A 174 -10.40 -10.65 8.97
C THR A 174 -9.55 -11.00 10.20
N THR A 175 -8.65 -11.99 10.08
CA THR A 175 -7.87 -12.49 11.22
C THR A 175 -6.61 -11.67 11.50
N VAL A 176 -6.06 -10.98 10.49
CA VAL A 176 -4.89 -10.11 10.62
C VAL A 176 -5.22 -8.76 10.02
N THR A 177 -5.58 -7.80 10.86
CA THR A 177 -6.09 -6.47 10.44
C THR A 177 -5.08 -5.34 10.58
N ASN A 178 -3.82 -5.65 10.93
CA ASN A 178 -2.71 -4.70 10.99
C ASN A 178 -1.55 -5.19 10.12
N THR A 179 -1.65 -4.93 8.82
CA THR A 179 -0.66 -5.34 7.81
C THR A 179 0.14 -4.13 7.33
N ARG A 180 1.38 -4.36 6.85
CA ARG A 180 2.28 -3.32 6.40
C ARG A 180 2.65 -3.47 4.92
N SER A 181 3.69 -4.24 4.62
CA SER A 181 4.09 -4.52 3.23
C SER A 181 3.25 -5.63 2.62
N ILE A 182 3.14 -5.61 1.31
CA ILE A 182 2.42 -6.61 0.51
C ILE A 182 3.18 -6.84 -0.79
N SER A 183 3.31 -8.07 -1.22
CA SER A 183 4.01 -8.45 -2.46
C SER A 183 3.54 -9.80 -2.96
N VAL A 184 3.75 -10.08 -4.25
CA VAL A 184 3.59 -11.39 -4.84
C VAL A 184 4.97 -11.93 -5.22
N PHE A 185 5.22 -13.19 -4.90
CA PHE A 185 6.41 -13.93 -5.30
C PHE A 185 6.01 -15.36 -5.67
N ASN A 186 6.46 -15.87 -6.80
CA ASN A 186 6.10 -17.19 -7.33
C ASN A 186 4.59 -17.43 -7.28
N ASP A 187 3.82 -16.48 -7.82
CA ASP A 187 2.34 -16.50 -7.89
C ASP A 187 1.62 -16.58 -6.53
N GLN A 188 2.32 -16.39 -5.41
CA GLN A 188 1.75 -16.38 -4.07
C GLN A 188 1.78 -14.98 -3.46
N LEU A 189 0.67 -14.55 -2.87
CA LEU A 189 0.54 -13.27 -2.15
C LEU A 189 1.09 -13.40 -0.73
N TYR A 190 1.93 -12.44 -0.34
CA TYR A 190 2.56 -12.34 0.98
C TYR A 190 2.32 -10.99 1.61
N ILE A 191 2.32 -10.98 2.94
CA ILE A 191 2.26 -9.75 3.76
C ILE A 191 3.29 -9.76 4.89
N SER A 192 3.66 -8.58 5.35
CA SER A 192 4.19 -8.38 6.69
C SER A 192 3.10 -7.85 7.64
N SER A 193 3.17 -8.19 8.93
CA SER A 193 2.16 -7.80 9.91
C SER A 193 2.79 -7.21 11.16
N ALA A 194 2.19 -6.13 11.66
CA ALA A 194 2.45 -5.53 12.96
C ALA A 194 1.48 -6.01 14.06
N ALA A 195 0.53 -6.90 13.73
CA ALA A 195 -0.30 -7.58 14.73
C ALA A 195 0.47 -8.74 15.34
N PHE A 196 0.44 -8.84 16.67
CA PHE A 196 1.05 -9.98 17.37
C PHE A 196 0.26 -11.29 17.08
N PRO A 197 0.94 -12.41 16.88
CA PRO A 197 2.38 -12.56 16.68
C PRO A 197 2.84 -11.88 15.37
N TYR A 198 3.96 -11.15 15.45
CA TYR A 198 4.55 -10.46 14.28
C TYR A 198 4.99 -11.48 13.25
N ARG A 199 4.83 -11.16 11.95
CA ARG A 199 5.00 -12.19 10.93
C ARG A 199 5.29 -11.65 9.53
N ILE A 200 5.88 -12.50 8.72
CA ILE A 200 5.70 -12.54 7.28
C ILE A 200 4.85 -13.79 7.00
N ALA A 201 3.83 -13.66 6.18
CA ALA A 201 2.81 -14.69 6.02
C ALA A 201 2.29 -14.75 4.58
N THR A 202 1.82 -15.93 4.18
CA THR A 202 1.01 -16.09 2.97
C THR A 202 -0.42 -15.65 3.24
N VAL A 203 -1.11 -15.19 2.19
CA VAL A 203 -2.53 -14.85 2.19
C VAL A 203 -3.26 -15.85 1.31
N GLY A 204 -3.94 -16.80 1.93
CA GLY A 204 -4.60 -17.89 1.21
C GLY A 204 -3.64 -18.67 0.32
N THR A 205 -4.14 -19.13 -0.82
CA THR A 205 -3.35 -19.79 -1.87
C THR A 205 -3.35 -18.92 -3.12
N GLY A 206 -2.18 -18.72 -3.73
CA GLY A 206 -2.01 -17.91 -4.92
C GLY A 206 -2.26 -16.42 -4.65
N THR A 207 -3.02 -15.77 -5.50
CA THR A 207 -3.40 -14.34 -5.40
C THR A 207 -4.92 -14.21 -5.24
N PRO A 208 -5.47 -14.49 -4.06
CA PRO A 208 -6.91 -14.59 -3.85
C PRO A 208 -7.62 -13.24 -3.96
N THR A 209 -8.84 -13.25 -4.51
CA THR A 209 -9.70 -12.08 -4.68
C THR A 209 -10.98 -12.16 -3.83
N THR A 210 -11.20 -13.29 -3.15
CA THR A 210 -12.39 -13.58 -2.34
C THR A 210 -12.08 -13.53 -0.85
N SER A 211 -13.09 -13.21 -0.04
CA SER A 211 -12.99 -13.19 1.42
C SER A 211 -12.82 -14.59 2.03
N GLY A 212 -12.53 -14.64 3.33
CA GLY A 212 -12.41 -15.89 4.09
C GLY A 212 -11.06 -16.58 3.98
N GLN A 213 -10.04 -15.91 3.46
CA GLN A 213 -8.71 -16.50 3.30
C GLN A 213 -7.96 -16.60 4.63
N THR A 214 -7.22 -17.69 4.78
CA THR A 214 -6.36 -17.93 5.94
C THR A 214 -5.03 -17.21 5.75
N ILE A 215 -4.53 -16.61 6.84
CA ILE A 215 -3.19 -16.06 6.90
C ILE A 215 -2.28 -17.10 7.56
N THR A 216 -1.29 -17.58 6.83
CA THR A 216 -0.37 -18.63 7.31
C THR A 216 1.04 -18.08 7.44
N ASN A 217 1.59 -18.13 8.65
CA ASN A 217 2.95 -17.65 8.90
C ASN A 217 3.98 -18.47 8.12
N LEU A 218 5.00 -17.81 7.61
CA LEU A 218 6.17 -18.51 7.09
C LEU A 218 6.87 -19.29 8.22
N PRO A 219 7.58 -20.39 7.90
CA PRO A 219 8.24 -21.22 8.91
C PRO A 219 9.25 -20.46 9.75
N ALA A 220 9.44 -20.95 10.87
CA ALA A 220 10.01 -20.72 12.18
C ALA A 220 11.27 -19.88 12.40
N ASN A 221 11.91 -19.28 11.44
CA ASN A 221 13.15 -18.50 11.69
C ASN A 221 12.95 -16.99 11.75
N ILE A 222 11.71 -16.52 11.56
CA ILE A 222 11.36 -15.10 11.70
C ILE A 222 10.85 -14.87 13.12
N PRO A 223 11.51 -13.99 13.92
CA PRO A 223 11.03 -13.69 15.26
C PRO A 223 9.60 -13.15 15.24
N THR A 224 8.71 -13.78 15.99
CA THR A 224 7.28 -13.40 16.06
C THR A 224 6.94 -12.55 17.29
N SER A 225 7.89 -12.36 18.21
CA SER A 225 7.63 -11.71 19.50
C SER A 225 8.34 -10.37 19.71
N THR A 226 9.42 -10.10 18.99
CA THR A 226 10.28 -8.94 19.25
C THR A 226 10.43 -7.98 18.07
N THR A 227 10.12 -8.41 16.87
CA THR A 227 10.38 -7.64 15.66
C THR A 227 9.12 -7.49 14.82
N GLN A 228 8.72 -6.25 14.56
CA GLN A 228 7.64 -5.92 13.64
C GLN A 228 8.22 -5.69 12.24
N PRO A 229 8.13 -6.64 11.30
CA PRO A 229 8.66 -6.44 9.96
C PRO A 229 7.87 -5.33 9.23
N ASN A 230 8.59 -4.31 8.77
CA ASN A 230 8.00 -3.23 7.98
C ASN A 230 7.89 -3.59 6.50
N ALA A 231 8.94 -4.20 5.96
CA ALA A 231 9.04 -4.63 4.58
C ALA A 231 9.77 -5.96 4.50
N PHE A 232 9.65 -6.62 3.37
CA PHE A 232 10.36 -7.85 3.04
C PHE A 232 10.60 -7.90 1.54
N ILE A 233 11.59 -8.68 1.14
CA ILE A 233 11.85 -9.01 -0.26
C ILE A 233 12.32 -10.47 -0.32
N PHE A 234 11.84 -11.21 -1.31
CA PHE A 234 12.30 -12.57 -1.57
C PHE A 234 13.31 -12.58 -2.70
N PHE A 235 14.29 -13.46 -2.59
CA PHE A 235 15.26 -13.74 -3.64
C PHE A 235 15.25 -15.23 -3.95
N ASP A 236 15.15 -15.54 -5.23
CA ASP A 236 15.47 -16.84 -5.79
C ASP A 236 16.84 -16.70 -6.46
N ARG A 237 17.87 -17.19 -5.80
CA ARG A 237 19.27 -17.10 -6.25
C ARG A 237 19.78 -18.38 -6.90
N ASP A 238 19.09 -19.48 -6.66
CA ASP A 238 19.38 -20.77 -7.24
C ASP A 238 18.12 -21.34 -7.91
N PRO A 239 17.92 -21.09 -9.21
CA PRO A 239 16.71 -21.54 -9.90
C PRO A 239 16.61 -23.08 -10.04
N THR A 240 17.62 -23.82 -9.59
CA THR A 240 17.58 -25.30 -9.54
C THR A 240 16.91 -25.83 -8.28
N ILE A 241 16.78 -24.99 -7.26
CA ILE A 241 16.09 -25.30 -6.00
C ILE A 241 14.74 -24.58 -6.03
N SER A 242 13.65 -25.33 -5.99
CA SER A 242 12.32 -24.75 -5.99
C SER A 242 12.06 -23.98 -4.69
N GLY A 243 11.70 -22.69 -4.80
CA GLY A 243 11.27 -21.88 -3.66
C GLY A 243 12.10 -20.62 -3.47
N VAL A 244 12.06 -20.09 -2.24
CA VAL A 244 12.80 -18.89 -1.84
C VAL A 244 14.10 -19.30 -1.15
N ASP A 245 15.23 -18.83 -1.66
CA ASP A 245 16.53 -19.09 -1.05
C ASP A 245 16.87 -18.09 0.05
N LEU A 246 16.33 -16.88 -0.06
CA LEU A 246 16.64 -15.79 0.87
C LEU A 246 15.43 -14.87 1.07
N LEU A 247 15.22 -14.51 2.32
CA LEU A 247 14.22 -13.57 2.78
C LEU A 247 14.88 -12.41 3.53
#